data_3dd8c8a6e2a2f779876007a83a0f4e1c
#
_entry.id   3dd8c8a6e2a2f779876007a83a0f4e1c
#
_cell.length_a   1.000
_cell.length_b   1.000
_cell.length_c   1.000
_cell.angle_alpha   90.00
_cell.angle_beta   90.00
_cell.angle_gamma   90.00
#
_symmetry.space_group_name_H-M   'P 1'
#
loop_
_entity.id
_entity.type
_entity.pdbx_description
1 polymer ?
#
loop_
_entity_poly.entity_id
_entity_poly.type
_entity_poly.pdbx_seq_one_letter_code
_entity_poly.pdbx_strand_id
1 'polypeptide(L)'
;MTQDQRHESILKLLKERDSISIEVLVSHYEVTPQTIRRDLAYLANLNKLRRHHGGASAISSIQNTAYQTRKIMDLEAKQKIAQHVVRMIPNGSSLFINIGTTTETIAKALLGHENLKVVTNNLNVAAILGVKKDFSVLIAGGEVRHRDGGIIGETTEDFIKQ
;
A
#
# COMPACT_ATOMS: atom_id res chain seq x y z
N MET A 1 31.97 13.25 3.27
CA MET A 1 30.86 13.40 4.24
C MET A 1 31.08 12.42 5.37
N THR A 2 31.00 12.87 6.64
CA THR A 2 31.12 11.99 7.82
C THR A 2 29.82 11.15 7.98
N GLN A 3 29.90 10.10 8.81
CA GLN A 3 28.72 9.26 9.10
C GLN A 3 27.60 10.07 9.75
N ASP A 4 27.91 10.91 10.71
CA ASP A 4 26.91 11.72 11.43
C ASP A 4 26.23 12.73 10.49
N GLN A 5 26.99 13.39 9.62
CA GLN A 5 26.44 14.28 8.60
C GLN A 5 25.51 13.52 7.64
N ARG A 6 25.83 12.28 7.28
CA ARG A 6 24.99 11.44 6.43
C ARG A 6 23.70 11.02 7.15
N HIS A 7 23.80 10.68 8.44
CA HIS A 7 22.63 10.36 9.26
C HIS A 7 21.65 11.53 9.36
N GLU A 8 22.14 12.74 9.63
CA GLU A 8 21.31 13.95 9.67
C GLU A 8 20.65 14.24 8.31
N SER A 9 21.43 14.11 7.24
CA SER A 9 20.94 14.30 5.88
C SER A 9 19.88 13.27 5.49
N ILE A 10 20.05 11.98 5.85
CA ILE A 10 19.04 10.92 5.66
C ILE A 10 17.73 11.29 6.36
N LEU A 11 17.80 11.72 7.62
CA LEU A 11 16.61 12.10 8.39
C LEU A 11 15.90 13.33 7.80
N LYS A 12 16.67 14.30 7.26
CA LYS A 12 16.11 15.46 6.57
C LYS A 12 15.38 15.04 5.27
N LEU A 13 16.02 14.23 4.44
CA LEU A 13 15.40 13.69 3.21
C LEU A 13 14.13 12.89 3.50
N LEU A 14 14.10 12.14 4.60
CA LEU A 14 12.91 11.40 5.02
C LEU A 14 11.76 12.30 5.48
N LYS A 15 12.05 13.48 6.04
CA LYS A 15 11.01 14.47 6.37
C LYS A 15 10.38 15.09 5.13
N GLU A 16 11.15 15.20 4.04
CA GLU A 16 10.70 15.82 2.79
C GLU A 16 9.97 14.80 1.86
N ARG A 17 10.37 13.52 1.93
CA ARG A 17 9.94 12.49 0.97
C ARG A 17 9.17 11.33 1.58
N ASP A 18 8.93 11.36 2.89
CA ASP A 18 8.26 10.31 3.67
C ASP A 18 8.91 8.91 3.60
N SER A 19 9.44 8.49 2.47
CA SER A 19 10.17 7.23 2.29
C SER A 19 11.26 7.36 1.22
N ILE A 20 12.35 6.59 1.37
CA ILE A 20 13.48 6.59 0.43
C ILE A 20 14.03 5.17 0.29
N SER A 21 14.31 4.74 -0.95
CA SER A 21 14.94 3.45 -1.21
C SER A 21 16.46 3.47 -0.98
N ILE A 22 17.04 2.27 -0.76
CA ILE A 22 18.50 2.11 -0.61
C ILE A 22 19.22 2.59 -1.86
N GLU A 23 18.68 2.30 -3.05
CA GLU A 23 19.29 2.66 -4.34
C GLU A 23 19.41 4.18 -4.48
N VAL A 24 18.36 4.91 -4.11
CA VAL A 24 18.35 6.39 -4.11
C VAL A 24 19.41 6.94 -3.15
N LEU A 25 19.51 6.38 -1.93
CA LEU A 25 20.50 6.81 -0.95
C LEU A 25 21.93 6.47 -1.39
N VAL A 26 22.14 5.30 -2.00
CA VAL A 26 23.44 4.90 -2.57
C VAL A 26 23.90 5.89 -3.64
N SER A 27 23.02 6.22 -4.58
CA SER A 27 23.32 7.19 -5.64
C SER A 27 23.51 8.60 -5.10
N HIS A 28 22.74 9.01 -4.08
CA HIS A 28 22.81 10.35 -3.52
C HIS A 28 24.09 10.60 -2.70
N TYR A 29 24.56 9.59 -1.97
CA TYR A 29 25.73 9.71 -1.10
C TYR A 29 27.02 9.10 -1.69
N GLU A 30 26.92 8.45 -2.84
CA GLU A 30 28.05 7.76 -3.52
C GLU A 30 28.77 6.75 -2.59
N VAL A 31 27.98 5.99 -1.82
CA VAL A 31 28.48 4.96 -0.90
C VAL A 31 27.91 3.58 -1.25
N THR A 32 28.48 2.53 -0.67
CA THR A 32 28.01 1.16 -0.94
C THR A 32 26.62 0.89 -0.34
N PRO A 33 25.82 -0.02 -0.93
CA PRO A 33 24.55 -0.45 -0.33
C PRO A 33 24.70 -0.96 1.10
N GLN A 34 25.84 -1.58 1.42
CA GLN A 34 26.12 -2.08 2.76
C GLN A 34 26.29 -0.94 3.78
N THR A 35 26.94 0.18 3.37
CA THR A 35 27.06 1.38 4.19
C THR A 35 25.68 1.94 4.52
N ILE A 36 24.82 2.12 3.51
CA ILE A 36 23.45 2.61 3.71
C ILE A 36 22.65 1.67 4.62
N ARG A 37 22.74 0.34 4.43
CA ARG A 37 22.04 -0.62 5.31
C ARG A 37 22.47 -0.50 6.77
N ARG A 38 23.77 -0.24 7.05
CA ARG A 38 24.28 -0.01 8.40
C ARG A 38 23.76 1.30 8.99
N ASP A 39 23.79 2.39 8.22
CA ASP A 39 23.28 3.69 8.66
C ASP A 39 21.78 3.61 9.00
N LEU A 40 20.98 3.01 8.12
CA LEU A 40 19.54 2.81 8.35
C LEU A 40 19.27 1.90 9.56
N ALA A 41 20.10 0.87 9.77
CA ALA A 41 19.99 0.00 10.96
C ALA A 41 20.28 0.78 12.25
N TYR A 42 21.33 1.59 12.26
CA TYR A 42 21.69 2.43 13.39
C TYR A 42 20.57 3.43 13.74
N LEU A 43 20.08 4.16 12.73
CA LEU A 43 19.00 5.14 12.93
C LEU A 43 17.67 4.49 13.35
N ALA A 44 17.38 3.28 12.88
CA ALA A 44 16.21 2.52 13.29
C ALA A 44 16.31 2.06 14.75
N ASN A 45 17.48 1.61 15.20
CA ASN A 45 17.74 1.24 16.61
C ASN A 45 17.58 2.43 17.55
N LEU A 46 17.86 3.66 17.07
CA LEU A 46 17.60 4.91 17.80
C LEU A 46 16.13 5.39 17.67
N ASN A 47 15.25 4.62 17.10
CA ASN A 47 13.85 5.00 16.83
C ASN A 47 13.71 6.32 16.05
N LYS A 48 14.67 6.67 15.17
CA LYS A 48 14.63 7.89 14.37
C LYS A 48 13.99 7.71 12.99
N LEU A 49 13.90 6.47 12.52
CA LEU A 49 13.22 6.07 11.27
C LEU A 49 12.73 4.63 11.38
N ARG A 50 11.93 4.19 10.41
CA ARG A 50 11.60 2.77 10.22
C ARG A 50 12.29 2.21 8.99
N ARG A 51 12.88 1.01 9.17
CA ARG A 51 13.38 0.20 8.05
C ARG A 51 12.28 -0.69 7.49
N HIS A 52 12.30 -0.85 6.17
CA HIS A 52 11.53 -1.86 5.45
C HIS A 52 12.40 -2.52 4.38
N HIS A 53 11.87 -3.54 3.72
CA HIS A 53 12.61 -4.21 2.66
C HIS A 53 12.90 -3.22 1.51
N GLY A 54 14.17 -2.91 1.28
CA GLY A 54 14.62 -2.00 0.23
C GLY A 54 14.77 -0.51 0.62
N GLY A 55 14.49 -0.09 1.88
CA GLY A 55 14.62 1.33 2.24
C GLY A 55 14.25 1.70 3.66
N ALA A 56 13.87 2.97 3.85
CA ALA A 56 13.43 3.52 5.12
C ALA A 56 12.32 4.56 4.96
N SER A 57 11.57 4.79 6.05
CA SER A 57 10.51 5.82 6.14
C SER A 57 10.60 6.63 7.43
N ALA A 58 10.03 7.84 7.41
CA ALA A 58 9.93 8.70 8.58
C ALA A 58 8.95 8.11 9.62
N ILE A 59 9.18 8.40 10.91
CA ILE A 59 8.32 7.89 11.99
C ILE A 59 6.95 8.57 12.01
N SER A 60 6.88 9.85 11.66
CA SER A 60 5.66 10.65 11.69
C SER A 60 4.67 10.36 10.55
N SER A 61 5.14 9.76 9.44
CA SER A 61 4.34 9.45 8.24
C SER A 61 3.94 7.97 8.14
N ILE A 62 4.18 7.19 9.19
CA ILE A 62 4.16 5.71 9.20
C ILE A 62 2.87 5.12 8.63
N GLN A 63 1.74 5.75 8.82
CA GLN A 63 0.47 5.18 8.41
C GLN A 63 0.20 5.34 6.91
N ASN A 64 0.43 6.53 6.35
CA ASN A 64 0.23 6.80 4.92
C ASN A 64 1.36 6.26 4.04
N THR A 65 2.61 6.40 4.50
CA THR A 65 3.78 5.90 3.77
C THR A 65 3.78 4.38 3.66
N ALA A 66 3.40 3.66 4.73
CA ALA A 66 3.28 2.20 4.67
C ALA A 66 2.26 1.73 3.62
N TYR A 67 1.17 2.47 3.41
CA TYR A 67 0.20 2.16 2.35
C TYR A 67 0.75 2.49 0.96
N GLN A 68 1.30 3.68 0.74
CA GLN A 68 1.88 4.08 -0.54
C GLN A 68 3.05 3.18 -0.95
N THR A 69 3.94 2.88 0.00
CA THR A 69 5.03 1.92 -0.23
C THR A 69 4.50 0.54 -0.61
N ARG A 70 3.49 0.02 0.09
CA ARG A 70 2.87 -1.26 -0.26
C ARG A 70 2.15 -1.22 -1.61
N LYS A 71 1.64 -0.08 -2.04
CA LYS A 71 0.97 0.08 -3.33
C LYS A 71 1.93 -0.12 -4.51
N ILE A 72 3.17 0.36 -4.40
CA ILE A 72 4.20 0.24 -5.43
C ILE A 72 5.10 -0.98 -5.24
N MET A 73 5.24 -1.49 -4.00
CA MET A 73 6.06 -2.65 -3.69
C MET A 73 5.49 -3.91 -4.37
N ASP A 74 6.36 -4.68 -5.00
CA ASP A 74 6.02 -5.93 -5.71
C ASP A 74 4.87 -5.76 -6.73
N LEU A 75 4.80 -4.58 -7.39
CA LEU A 75 3.70 -4.26 -8.30
C LEU A 75 3.56 -5.28 -9.43
N GLU A 76 4.67 -5.75 -9.99
CA GLU A 76 4.67 -6.77 -11.04
C GLU A 76 4.06 -8.11 -10.54
N ALA A 77 4.43 -8.53 -9.33
CA ALA A 77 3.86 -9.74 -8.72
C ALA A 77 2.35 -9.58 -8.48
N LYS A 78 1.91 -8.42 -7.98
CA LYS A 78 0.49 -8.11 -7.80
C LYS A 78 -0.29 -8.11 -9.11
N GLN A 79 0.30 -7.58 -10.19
CA GLN A 79 -0.31 -7.60 -11.52
C GLN A 79 -0.43 -9.03 -12.05
N LYS A 80 0.58 -9.88 -11.88
CA LYS A 80 0.51 -11.31 -12.24
C LYS A 80 -0.59 -12.04 -11.46
N ILE A 81 -0.68 -11.79 -10.14
CA ILE A 81 -1.75 -12.33 -9.30
C ILE A 81 -3.12 -11.86 -9.82
N ALA A 82 -3.28 -10.56 -10.07
CA ALA A 82 -4.53 -10.01 -10.54
C ALA A 82 -4.96 -10.62 -11.88
N GLN A 83 -4.05 -10.74 -12.84
CA GLN A 83 -4.31 -11.38 -14.14
C GLN A 83 -4.72 -12.85 -14.00
N HIS A 84 -4.15 -13.57 -13.03
CA HIS A 84 -4.53 -14.94 -12.77
C HIS A 84 -5.91 -15.04 -12.15
N VAL A 85 -6.17 -14.25 -11.10
CA VAL A 85 -7.44 -14.23 -10.37
C VAL A 85 -8.63 -13.86 -11.27
N VAL A 86 -8.50 -12.81 -12.11
CA VAL A 86 -9.62 -12.38 -12.97
C VAL A 86 -10.01 -13.44 -14.00
N ARG A 87 -9.09 -14.29 -14.45
CA ARG A 87 -9.41 -15.41 -15.35
C ARG A 87 -10.27 -16.50 -14.70
N MET A 88 -10.26 -16.55 -13.36
CA MET A 88 -11.05 -17.52 -12.58
C MET A 88 -12.44 -17.01 -12.24
N ILE A 89 -12.72 -15.72 -12.45
CA ILE A 89 -13.96 -15.05 -12.06
C ILE A 89 -14.84 -14.89 -13.30
N PRO A 90 -15.99 -15.58 -13.40
CA PRO A 90 -16.96 -15.36 -14.48
C PRO A 90 -17.65 -14.00 -14.38
N ASN A 91 -18.15 -13.50 -15.51
CA ASN A 91 -19.07 -12.36 -15.52
C ASN A 91 -20.32 -12.67 -14.68
N GLY A 92 -20.91 -11.68 -14.07
CA GLY A 92 -22.08 -11.83 -13.20
C GLY A 92 -21.79 -12.39 -11.80
N SER A 93 -20.52 -12.65 -11.47
CA SER A 93 -20.13 -13.17 -10.16
C SER A 93 -20.42 -12.20 -9.02
N SER A 94 -20.66 -12.77 -7.82
CA SER A 94 -20.71 -12.02 -6.56
C SER A 94 -19.38 -12.18 -5.82
N LEU A 95 -18.78 -11.07 -5.41
CA LEU A 95 -17.44 -11.01 -4.81
C LEU A 95 -17.46 -10.22 -3.51
N PHE A 96 -16.71 -10.69 -2.51
CA PHE A 96 -16.30 -9.88 -1.38
C PHE A 96 -14.82 -9.51 -1.56
N ILE A 97 -14.51 -8.20 -1.59
CA ILE A 97 -13.15 -7.68 -1.76
C ILE A 97 -12.74 -6.89 -0.53
N ASN A 98 -11.77 -7.43 0.23
CA ASN A 98 -11.30 -6.85 1.47
C ASN A 98 -10.18 -5.80 1.23
N ILE A 99 -9.72 -5.16 2.32
CA ILE A 99 -8.67 -4.15 2.35
C ILE A 99 -7.34 -4.77 1.91
N GLY A 100 -6.65 -4.09 0.99
CA GLY A 100 -5.30 -4.50 0.57
C GLY A 100 -4.88 -3.90 -0.77
N THR A 101 -3.59 -3.64 -0.94
CA THR A 101 -3.06 -3.09 -2.21
C THR A 101 -3.06 -4.12 -3.33
N THR A 102 -2.99 -5.41 -3.01
CA THR A 102 -3.16 -6.51 -3.98
C THR A 102 -4.61 -6.61 -4.44
N THR A 103 -5.57 -6.52 -3.52
CA THR A 103 -7.01 -6.53 -3.84
C THR A 103 -7.42 -5.31 -4.66
N GLU A 104 -6.82 -4.14 -4.44
CA GLU A 104 -6.99 -2.97 -5.30
C GLU A 104 -6.45 -3.19 -6.71
N THR A 105 -5.33 -3.91 -6.86
CA THR A 105 -4.78 -4.27 -8.17
C THR A 105 -5.70 -5.26 -8.89
N ILE A 106 -6.29 -6.21 -8.16
CA ILE A 106 -7.31 -7.12 -8.70
C ILE A 106 -8.55 -6.34 -9.12
N ALA A 107 -9.03 -5.40 -8.30
CA ALA A 107 -10.19 -4.56 -8.65
C ALA A 107 -9.99 -3.80 -9.98
N LYS A 108 -8.79 -3.25 -10.21
CA LYS A 108 -8.46 -2.63 -11.51
C LYS A 108 -8.53 -3.61 -12.68
N ALA A 109 -8.06 -4.82 -12.49
CA ALA A 109 -8.11 -5.85 -13.54
C ALA A 109 -9.55 -6.37 -13.80
N LEU A 110 -10.44 -6.30 -12.80
CA LEU A 110 -11.86 -6.66 -12.93
C LEU A 110 -12.67 -5.66 -13.77
N LEU A 111 -12.16 -4.49 -14.11
CA LEU A 111 -12.85 -3.53 -14.97
C LEU A 111 -13.16 -4.07 -16.38
N GLY A 112 -12.49 -5.14 -16.80
CA GLY A 112 -12.79 -5.88 -18.03
C GLY A 112 -13.99 -6.82 -17.94
N HIS A 113 -14.57 -7.05 -16.75
CA HIS A 113 -15.73 -7.93 -16.54
C HIS A 113 -17.05 -7.18 -16.73
N GLU A 114 -18.14 -7.94 -16.71
CA GLU A 114 -19.51 -7.43 -16.84
C GLU A 114 -20.41 -7.96 -15.71
N ASN A 115 -21.35 -7.12 -15.27
CA ASN A 115 -22.41 -7.47 -14.33
C ASN A 115 -21.95 -8.04 -12.98
N LEU A 116 -20.79 -7.63 -12.47
CA LEU A 116 -20.31 -8.08 -11.17
C LEU A 116 -21.12 -7.45 -10.02
N LYS A 117 -21.31 -8.23 -8.95
CA LYS A 117 -21.85 -7.76 -7.67
C LYS A 117 -20.72 -7.79 -6.67
N VAL A 118 -20.31 -6.64 -6.16
CA VAL A 118 -19.16 -6.52 -5.28
C VAL A 118 -19.56 -5.92 -3.94
N VAL A 119 -19.19 -6.60 -2.88
CA VAL A 119 -19.25 -6.09 -1.50
C VAL A 119 -17.81 -5.79 -1.07
N THR A 120 -17.56 -4.64 -0.48
CA THR A 120 -16.22 -4.26 -0.04
C THR A 120 -16.25 -3.38 1.21
N ASN A 121 -15.22 -3.53 2.04
CA ASN A 121 -14.87 -2.60 3.12
C ASN A 121 -13.64 -1.75 2.77
N ASN A 122 -13.33 -1.62 1.48
CA ASN A 122 -12.21 -0.83 0.97
C ASN A 122 -12.72 0.31 0.08
N LEU A 123 -12.56 1.54 0.54
CA LEU A 123 -13.01 2.74 -0.17
C LEU A 123 -12.35 2.89 -1.55
N ASN A 124 -11.08 2.47 -1.67
CA ASN A 124 -10.36 2.53 -2.94
C ASN A 124 -10.92 1.52 -3.95
N VAL A 125 -11.27 0.30 -3.51
CA VAL A 125 -11.93 -0.71 -4.35
C VAL A 125 -13.30 -0.20 -4.82
N ALA A 126 -14.08 0.40 -3.93
CA ALA A 126 -15.38 0.97 -4.28
C ALA A 126 -15.24 2.09 -5.32
N ALA A 127 -14.24 2.98 -5.16
CA ALA A 127 -13.97 4.05 -6.13
C ALA A 127 -13.51 3.50 -7.50
N ILE A 128 -12.68 2.45 -7.51
CA ILE A 128 -12.21 1.81 -8.75
C ILE A 128 -13.38 1.18 -9.51
N LEU A 129 -14.21 0.40 -8.83
CA LEU A 129 -15.27 -0.39 -9.48
C LEU A 129 -16.56 0.39 -9.71
N GLY A 130 -16.80 1.46 -8.90
CA GLY A 130 -18.01 2.28 -9.00
C GLY A 130 -18.14 3.08 -10.30
N VAL A 131 -17.10 3.14 -11.13
CA VAL A 131 -17.17 3.77 -12.47
C VAL A 131 -17.91 2.89 -13.49
N LYS A 132 -18.04 1.59 -13.22
CA LYS A 132 -18.71 0.63 -14.10
C LYS A 132 -20.23 0.64 -13.85
N LYS A 133 -21.01 1.07 -14.82
CA LYS A 133 -22.47 1.20 -14.70
C LYS A 133 -23.21 -0.13 -14.55
N ASP A 134 -22.63 -1.20 -15.06
CA ASP A 134 -23.16 -2.55 -15.01
C ASP A 134 -22.74 -3.34 -13.75
N PHE A 135 -21.88 -2.73 -12.89
CA PHE A 135 -21.53 -3.33 -11.61
C PHE A 135 -22.46 -2.86 -10.48
N SER A 136 -22.80 -3.78 -9.58
CA SER A 136 -23.41 -3.44 -8.29
C SER A 136 -22.31 -3.42 -7.23
N VAL A 137 -21.99 -2.26 -6.68
CA VAL A 137 -20.95 -2.11 -5.67
C VAL A 137 -21.58 -1.66 -4.35
N LEU A 138 -21.53 -2.54 -3.35
CA LEU A 138 -21.96 -2.25 -1.99
C LEU A 138 -20.72 -2.03 -1.12
N ILE A 139 -20.72 -0.93 -0.40
CA ILE A 139 -19.65 -0.61 0.56
C ILE A 139 -20.16 -0.81 2.00
N ALA A 140 -19.40 -1.51 2.81
CA ALA A 140 -19.71 -1.68 4.22
C ALA A 140 -19.70 -0.32 4.95
N GLY A 141 -20.67 -0.07 5.80
CA GLY A 141 -20.70 1.10 6.67
C GLY A 141 -19.66 1.01 7.78
N GLY A 142 -19.22 2.16 8.31
CA GLY A 142 -18.27 2.21 9.42
C GLY A 142 -17.34 3.42 9.37
N GLU A 143 -16.29 3.39 10.18
CA GLU A 143 -15.27 4.43 10.24
C GLU A 143 -14.21 4.22 9.15
N VAL A 144 -13.87 5.30 8.45
CA VAL A 144 -12.81 5.26 7.44
C VAL A 144 -11.44 5.36 8.11
N ARG A 145 -10.63 4.33 7.95
CA ARG A 145 -9.25 4.32 8.41
C ARG A 145 -8.36 5.12 7.45
N HIS A 146 -7.85 6.25 7.92
CA HIS A 146 -7.13 7.22 7.09
C HIS A 146 -5.88 6.68 6.37
N ARG A 147 -5.22 5.66 6.96
CA ARG A 147 -3.95 5.14 6.41
C ARG A 147 -4.08 4.41 5.07
N ASP A 148 -5.24 3.84 4.74
CA ASP A 148 -5.41 2.96 3.57
C ASP A 148 -6.84 2.96 3.00
N GLY A 149 -7.75 3.79 3.53
CA GLY A 149 -9.12 3.84 3.07
C GLY A 149 -9.96 2.61 3.44
N GLY A 150 -9.48 1.80 4.39
CA GLY A 150 -10.25 0.68 4.91
C GLY A 150 -11.39 1.16 5.80
N ILE A 151 -12.55 0.52 5.70
CA ILE A 151 -13.71 0.77 6.56
C ILE A 151 -13.70 -0.26 7.68
N ILE A 152 -13.80 0.21 8.92
CA ILE A 152 -13.65 -0.57 10.15
C ILE A 152 -14.73 -0.23 11.17
N GLY A 153 -14.84 -1.04 12.23
CA GLY A 153 -15.77 -0.86 13.33
C GLY A 153 -16.83 -1.95 13.41
N GLU A 154 -17.62 -1.93 14.48
CA GLU A 154 -18.65 -2.94 14.75
C GLU A 154 -19.68 -3.04 13.62
N THR A 155 -20.13 -1.91 13.08
CA THR A 155 -21.06 -1.87 11.95
C THR A 155 -20.51 -2.57 10.71
N THR A 156 -19.20 -2.40 10.45
CA THR A 156 -18.51 -3.10 9.34
C THR A 156 -18.46 -4.61 9.58
N GLU A 157 -18.13 -5.02 10.80
CA GLU A 157 -18.06 -6.44 11.17
C GLU A 157 -19.42 -7.11 11.06
N ASP A 158 -20.46 -6.46 11.56
CA ASP A 158 -21.82 -6.99 11.50
C ASP A 158 -22.35 -7.09 10.06
N PHE A 159 -22.02 -6.10 9.22
CA PHE A 159 -22.34 -6.13 7.81
C PHE A 159 -21.66 -7.30 7.07
N ILE A 160 -20.42 -7.62 7.42
CA ILE A 160 -19.67 -8.71 6.78
C ILE A 160 -20.14 -10.09 7.25
N LYS A 161 -20.70 -10.20 8.48
CA LYS A 161 -21.20 -11.46 9.05
C LYS A 161 -22.58 -11.88 8.50
N GLN A 162 -23.30 -10.95 7.86
CA GLN A 162 -24.61 -11.21 7.23
C GLN A 162 -24.48 -11.92 5.89
#